data_fb01b685635eda103a63e58e9eb11fd9
#
_entry.id   fb01b685635eda103a63e58e9eb11fd9
#
_cell.length_a   1.000
_cell.length_b   1.000
_cell.length_c   1.000
_cell.angle_alpha   90.00
_cell.angle_beta   90.00
_cell.angle_gamma   90.00
#
_symmetry.space_group_name_H-M   'P 1'
#
loop_
_entity.id
_entity.type
_entity.pdbx_description
1 polymer ?
#
loop_
_entity_poly.entity_id
_entity_poly.type
_entity_poly.pdbx_seq_one_letter_code
_entity_poly.pdbx_strand_id
1 'polypeptide(L)'
;QKDIPSFGKVDKSDLDMKQCTFDEAAEAVVLFDVAEVYCFLNFNSPANPLSSQLERRVRIKILNNKGLQFANVRIPFLAAHNLEDINNLSAETINLDAEGKIVITKVEKSTIYTKKINKRFSEIVFAFPDVKAGSILEYKYKDDAMSLAAVKDWYFQKSIPVRLSRYILNFPPELIISA
;
A
#
# COMPACT_ATOMS: atom_id res chain seq x y z
N GLN A 1 17.62 9.08 8.32
CA GLN A 1 16.37 8.46 7.92
C GLN A 1 16.65 7.61 6.68
N LYS A 2 16.33 6.29 6.71
CA LYS A 2 16.63 5.43 5.55
C LYS A 2 15.63 5.78 4.44
N ASP A 3 16.13 6.28 3.33
CA ASP A 3 15.29 6.62 2.19
C ASP A 3 14.66 5.36 1.57
N ILE A 4 13.40 5.46 1.17
CA ILE A 4 12.69 4.37 0.51
C ILE A 4 13.09 4.39 -0.97
N PRO A 5 13.56 3.26 -1.54
CA PRO A 5 13.94 3.20 -2.94
C PRO A 5 12.79 3.62 -3.87
N SER A 6 13.08 4.14 -5.04
CA SER A 6 12.06 4.43 -6.05
C SER A 6 11.24 3.18 -6.40
N PHE A 7 9.99 3.37 -6.86
CA PHE A 7 9.10 2.27 -7.25
C PHE A 7 9.79 1.38 -8.31
N GLY A 8 9.74 0.06 -8.11
CA GLY A 8 10.39 -0.93 -8.96
C GLY A 8 11.91 -1.09 -8.74
N LYS A 9 12.56 -0.22 -7.96
CA LYS A 9 13.98 -0.39 -7.62
C LYS A 9 14.12 -1.15 -6.31
N VAL A 10 14.84 -2.26 -6.34
CA VAL A 10 15.01 -3.17 -5.19
C VAL A 10 16.47 -3.34 -4.86
N ASP A 11 16.79 -3.29 -3.57
CA ASP A 11 18.13 -3.59 -3.09
C ASP A 11 18.43 -5.09 -3.21
N LYS A 12 19.68 -5.43 -3.53
CA LYS A 12 20.11 -6.82 -3.63
C LYS A 12 19.86 -7.60 -2.34
N SER A 13 20.05 -6.97 -1.19
CA SER A 13 19.79 -7.59 0.12
C SER A 13 18.32 -8.03 0.31
N ASP A 14 17.37 -7.29 -0.27
CA ASP A 14 15.94 -7.65 -0.23
C ASP A 14 15.63 -8.80 -1.20
N LEU A 15 16.30 -8.82 -2.37
CA LEU A 15 16.15 -9.92 -3.33
C LEU A 15 16.72 -11.22 -2.78
N ASP A 16 17.89 -11.17 -2.14
CA ASP A 16 18.61 -12.34 -1.61
C ASP A 16 18.04 -12.84 -0.27
N MET A 17 17.14 -12.08 0.36
CA MET A 17 16.51 -12.43 1.63
C MET A 17 15.78 -13.77 1.54
N LYS A 18 16.19 -14.76 2.38
CA LYS A 18 15.57 -16.09 2.46
C LYS A 18 14.75 -16.28 3.73
N GLN A 19 15.02 -15.49 4.76
CA GLN A 19 14.42 -15.62 6.09
C GLN A 19 14.29 -14.24 6.74
N CYS A 20 13.30 -14.07 7.60
CA CYS A 20 13.17 -12.89 8.46
C CYS A 20 14.09 -13.06 9.68
N THR A 21 14.96 -12.08 9.95
CA THR A 21 15.94 -12.17 11.04
C THR A 21 15.34 -12.01 12.43
N PHE A 22 14.13 -11.48 12.54
CA PHE A 22 13.42 -11.26 13.80
C PHE A 22 12.13 -12.10 13.94
N ASP A 23 11.84 -12.95 12.95
CA ASP A 23 10.78 -13.97 13.01
C ASP A 23 11.10 -15.08 12.00
N GLU A 24 11.73 -16.12 12.45
CA GLU A 24 12.17 -17.24 11.60
C GLU A 24 11.01 -18.05 11.01
N ALA A 25 9.83 -18.01 11.62
CA ALA A 25 8.63 -18.69 11.15
C ALA A 25 7.84 -17.90 10.10
N ALA A 26 8.27 -16.67 9.79
CA ALA A 26 7.57 -15.80 8.88
C ALA A 26 7.41 -16.39 7.48
N GLU A 27 6.21 -16.30 6.95
CA GLU A 27 5.86 -16.74 5.58
C GLU A 27 6.15 -15.64 4.54
N ALA A 28 6.09 -14.39 4.99
CA ALA A 28 6.39 -13.18 4.24
C ALA A 28 6.79 -12.06 5.20
N VAL A 29 7.39 -10.99 4.69
CA VAL A 29 7.79 -9.79 5.46
C VAL A 29 7.35 -8.54 4.72
N VAL A 30 6.69 -7.63 5.42
CA VAL A 30 6.49 -6.26 4.94
C VAL A 30 7.83 -5.54 5.04
N LEU A 31 8.50 -5.33 3.91
CA LEU A 31 9.77 -4.60 3.85
C LEU A 31 9.57 -3.13 4.19
N PHE A 32 8.47 -2.56 3.69
CA PHE A 32 7.95 -1.28 4.15
C PHE A 32 6.45 -1.14 3.85
N ASP A 33 5.75 -0.41 4.71
CA ASP A 33 4.40 0.11 4.53
C ASP A 33 4.43 1.57 4.94
N VAL A 34 4.35 2.46 3.96
CA VAL A 34 4.52 3.89 4.19
C VAL A 34 3.37 4.66 3.57
N ALA A 35 2.89 5.64 4.32
CA ALA A 35 1.90 6.57 3.81
C ALA A 35 2.22 8.00 4.22
N GLU A 36 1.86 8.91 3.36
CA GLU A 36 1.87 10.34 3.60
C GLU A 36 0.49 10.90 3.29
N VAL A 37 -0.08 11.62 4.25
CA VAL A 37 -1.40 12.23 4.16
C VAL A 37 -1.23 13.74 4.15
N TYR A 38 -1.82 14.38 3.18
CA TYR A 38 -1.91 15.83 3.05
C TYR A 38 -3.35 16.24 3.31
N CYS A 39 -3.57 16.98 4.39
CA CYS A 39 -4.85 17.59 4.71
C CYS A 39 -4.89 19.02 4.18
N PHE A 40 -5.99 19.43 3.57
CA PHE A 40 -6.13 20.75 2.98
C PHE A 40 -7.56 21.28 3.11
N LEU A 41 -7.70 22.62 3.02
CA LEU A 41 -9.00 23.28 2.99
C LEU A 41 -9.60 23.17 1.58
N ASN A 42 -10.82 22.64 1.49
CA ASN A 42 -11.57 22.54 0.25
C ASN A 42 -12.67 23.62 0.21
N PHE A 43 -12.35 24.77 -0.34
CA PHE A 43 -13.28 25.91 -0.44
C PHE A 43 -14.48 25.64 -1.38
N ASN A 44 -14.40 24.61 -2.22
CA ASN A 44 -15.50 24.21 -3.12
C ASN A 44 -16.53 23.30 -2.43
N SER A 45 -16.29 22.90 -1.19
CA SER A 45 -17.18 22.04 -0.41
C SER A 45 -17.47 22.67 0.98
N PRO A 46 -18.36 23.66 1.08
CA PRO A 46 -18.64 24.32 2.36
C PRO A 46 -19.15 23.39 3.46
N ALA A 47 -19.83 22.31 3.08
CA ALA A 47 -20.32 21.29 4.03
C ALA A 47 -19.18 20.40 4.57
N ASN A 48 -18.09 20.23 3.82
CA ASN A 48 -16.91 19.46 4.21
C ASN A 48 -15.67 20.26 3.82
N PRO A 49 -15.31 21.29 4.59
CA PRO A 49 -14.24 22.22 4.21
C PRO A 49 -12.85 21.60 4.28
N LEU A 50 -12.72 20.42 4.90
CA LEU A 50 -11.46 19.70 5.04
C LEU A 50 -11.49 18.43 4.19
N SER A 51 -10.49 18.30 3.33
CA SER A 51 -10.22 17.14 2.50
C SER A 51 -8.84 16.59 2.78
N SER A 52 -8.58 15.36 2.38
CA SER A 52 -7.25 14.76 2.49
C SER A 52 -6.90 13.95 1.25
N GLN A 53 -5.61 13.86 0.97
CA GLN A 53 -5.04 12.94 -0.01
C GLN A 53 -4.00 12.08 0.69
N LEU A 54 -4.17 10.78 0.63
CA LEU A 54 -3.19 9.81 1.10
C LEU A 54 -2.42 9.24 -0.09
N GLU A 55 -1.10 9.24 -0.01
CA GLU A 55 -0.23 8.48 -0.90
C GLU A 55 0.35 7.30 -0.10
N ARG A 56 0.02 6.06 -0.50
CA ARG A 56 0.52 4.86 0.17
C ARG A 56 1.36 4.01 -0.75
N ARG A 57 2.40 3.41 -0.18
CA ARG A 57 3.27 2.47 -0.87
C ARG A 57 3.64 1.32 0.05
N VAL A 58 3.50 0.11 -0.47
CA VAL A 58 3.73 -1.14 0.28
C VAL A 58 4.65 -2.04 -0.53
N ARG A 59 5.62 -2.66 0.15
CA ARG A 59 6.48 -3.69 -0.42
C ARG A 59 6.55 -4.90 0.51
N ILE A 60 6.33 -6.10 -0.05
CA ILE A 60 6.29 -7.36 0.67
C ILE A 60 7.27 -8.33 0.04
N LYS A 61 8.09 -9.00 0.84
CA LYS A 61 8.91 -10.15 0.45
C LYS A 61 8.17 -11.44 0.76
N ILE A 62 8.02 -12.31 -0.22
CA ILE A 62 7.48 -13.66 -0.05
C ILE A 62 8.66 -14.59 0.29
N LEU A 63 8.61 -15.24 1.45
CA LEU A 63 9.70 -16.10 1.92
C LEU A 63 9.49 -17.56 1.54
N ASN A 64 8.25 -18.05 1.55
CA ASN A 64 7.91 -19.43 1.23
C ASN A 64 6.50 -19.51 0.58
N ASN A 65 6.09 -20.74 0.23
CA ASN A 65 4.81 -20.97 -0.46
C ASN A 65 3.57 -20.60 0.37
N LYS A 66 3.63 -20.60 1.69
CA LYS A 66 2.52 -20.15 2.54
C LYS A 66 2.30 -18.63 2.39
N GLY A 67 3.37 -17.87 2.12
CA GLY A 67 3.32 -16.44 1.87
C GLY A 67 2.60 -16.04 0.55
N LEU A 68 2.31 -16.98 -0.36
CA LEU A 68 1.63 -16.69 -1.63
C LEU A 68 0.23 -16.07 -1.45
N GLN A 69 -0.41 -16.29 -0.30
CA GLN A 69 -1.70 -15.67 0.04
C GLN A 69 -1.65 -14.13 0.01
N PHE A 70 -0.49 -13.52 0.26
CA PHE A 70 -0.30 -12.06 0.22
C PHE A 70 -0.26 -11.48 -1.20
N ALA A 71 -0.31 -12.33 -2.23
CA ALA A 71 -0.49 -11.90 -3.62
C ALA A 71 -1.86 -11.28 -3.91
N ASN A 72 -2.86 -11.55 -3.08
CA ASN A 72 -4.21 -11.00 -3.24
C ASN A 72 -4.38 -9.75 -2.39
N VAL A 73 -4.59 -8.62 -3.04
CA VAL A 73 -4.73 -7.31 -2.37
C VAL A 73 -6.17 -6.83 -2.42
N ARG A 74 -6.63 -6.28 -1.31
CA ARG A 74 -7.91 -5.62 -1.17
C ARG A 74 -7.70 -4.27 -0.49
N ILE A 75 -8.16 -3.20 -1.11
CA ILE A 75 -8.06 -1.83 -0.61
C ILE A 75 -9.48 -1.33 -0.37
N PRO A 76 -9.99 -1.37 0.86
CA PRO A 76 -11.32 -0.87 1.18
C PRO A 76 -11.35 0.65 1.17
N PHE A 77 -12.46 1.23 0.70
CA PHE A 77 -12.69 2.66 0.68
C PHE A 77 -14.19 3.00 0.84
N LEU A 78 -14.47 4.21 1.29
CA LEU A 78 -15.82 4.74 1.51
C LEU A 78 -16.39 5.30 0.19
N ALA A 79 -17.03 4.43 -0.59
CA ALA A 79 -17.56 4.77 -1.90
C ALA A 79 -18.88 5.59 -1.86
N ALA A 80 -19.58 5.59 -0.73
CA ALA A 80 -20.85 6.33 -0.59
C ALA A 80 -20.63 7.83 -0.81
N HIS A 81 -21.47 8.44 -1.63
CA HIS A 81 -21.43 9.87 -1.96
C HIS A 81 -20.06 10.33 -2.52
N ASN A 82 -19.29 9.42 -3.10
CA ASN A 82 -17.93 9.67 -3.61
C ASN A 82 -17.01 10.31 -2.54
N LEU A 83 -17.16 9.86 -1.28
CA LEU A 83 -16.37 10.40 -0.17
C LEU A 83 -14.90 10.02 -0.25
N GLU A 84 -14.57 8.86 -0.82
CA GLU A 84 -13.22 8.43 -1.12
C GLU A 84 -13.12 7.94 -2.57
N ASP A 85 -11.97 8.16 -3.19
CA ASP A 85 -11.62 7.66 -4.53
C ASP A 85 -10.19 7.12 -4.54
N ILE A 86 -10.06 5.83 -4.88
CA ILE A 86 -8.75 5.18 -5.02
C ILE A 86 -8.29 5.30 -6.45
N ASN A 87 -7.19 6.01 -6.66
CA ASN A 87 -6.64 6.27 -7.98
C ASN A 87 -5.11 6.08 -8.03
N ASN A 88 -4.51 6.25 -9.22
CA ASN A 88 -3.07 6.12 -9.48
C ASN A 88 -2.46 4.81 -8.97
N LEU A 89 -3.27 3.73 -8.95
CA LEU A 89 -2.82 2.41 -8.54
C LEU A 89 -1.81 1.85 -9.55
N SER A 90 -0.67 1.43 -9.04
CA SER A 90 0.36 0.68 -9.75
C SER A 90 0.80 -0.48 -8.87
N ALA A 91 0.95 -1.66 -9.46
CA ALA A 91 1.41 -2.84 -8.73
C ALA A 91 2.26 -3.73 -9.65
N GLU A 92 3.28 -4.38 -9.07
CA GLU A 92 4.21 -5.22 -9.82
C GLU A 92 4.83 -6.31 -8.93
N THR A 93 5.11 -7.45 -9.55
CA THR A 93 5.90 -8.54 -8.99
C THR A 93 7.33 -8.43 -9.49
N ILE A 94 8.29 -8.53 -8.60
CA ILE A 94 9.72 -8.46 -8.90
C ILE A 94 10.32 -9.82 -8.55
N ASN A 95 10.87 -10.49 -9.56
CA ASN A 95 11.48 -11.82 -9.47
C ASN A 95 12.93 -11.77 -9.93
N LEU A 96 13.67 -12.84 -9.63
CA LEU A 96 14.91 -13.19 -10.32
C LEU A 96 14.63 -14.33 -11.31
N ASP A 97 15.18 -14.22 -12.52
CA ASP A 97 15.24 -15.33 -13.49
C ASP A 97 16.33 -16.36 -13.10
N ALA A 98 16.53 -17.35 -13.97
CA ALA A 98 17.52 -18.41 -13.75
C ALA A 98 18.97 -17.88 -13.76
N GLU A 99 19.21 -16.79 -14.47
CA GLU A 99 20.51 -16.11 -14.61
C GLU A 99 20.75 -15.05 -13.52
N GLY A 100 19.77 -14.86 -12.58
CA GLY A 100 19.82 -13.89 -11.49
C GLY A 100 19.51 -12.46 -11.92
N LYS A 101 18.93 -12.25 -13.10
CA LYS A 101 18.44 -10.95 -13.56
C LYS A 101 17.10 -10.62 -12.95
N ILE A 102 16.85 -9.35 -12.70
CA ILE A 102 15.57 -8.84 -12.24
C ILE A 102 14.56 -8.86 -13.39
N VAL A 103 13.42 -9.55 -13.15
CA VAL A 103 12.26 -9.57 -14.02
C VAL A 103 11.09 -8.92 -13.28
N ILE A 104 10.48 -7.92 -13.91
CA ILE A 104 9.33 -7.19 -13.34
C ILE A 104 8.09 -7.51 -14.16
N THR A 105 7.06 -8.06 -13.52
CA THR A 105 5.75 -8.31 -14.12
C THR A 105 4.73 -7.35 -13.49
N LYS A 106 4.17 -6.47 -14.31
CA LYS A 106 3.16 -5.51 -13.84
C LYS A 106 1.79 -6.15 -13.72
N VAL A 107 1.01 -5.69 -12.75
CA VAL A 107 -0.42 -5.99 -12.68
C VAL A 107 -1.12 -5.20 -13.79
N GLU A 108 -1.79 -5.91 -14.70
CA GLU A 108 -2.53 -5.31 -15.80
C GLU A 108 -3.78 -4.57 -15.29
N LYS A 109 -4.01 -3.36 -15.80
CA LYS A 109 -5.17 -2.54 -15.37
C LYS A 109 -6.51 -3.24 -15.54
N SER A 110 -6.64 -4.10 -16.55
CA SER A 110 -7.83 -4.90 -16.84
C SER A 110 -8.13 -5.96 -15.78
N THR A 111 -7.14 -6.31 -14.93
CA THR A 111 -7.30 -7.28 -13.83
C THR A 111 -7.56 -6.63 -12.48
N ILE A 112 -7.60 -5.29 -12.45
CA ILE A 112 -7.94 -4.50 -11.26
C ILE A 112 -9.42 -4.15 -11.35
N TYR A 113 -10.19 -4.50 -10.35
CA TYR A 113 -11.63 -4.22 -10.35
C TYR A 113 -12.12 -3.70 -9.01
N THR A 114 -13.22 -2.97 -9.06
CA THR A 114 -13.93 -2.49 -7.87
C THR A 114 -15.03 -3.46 -7.51
N LYS A 115 -15.01 -3.95 -6.27
CA LYS A 115 -16.05 -4.81 -5.70
C LYS A 115 -16.84 -4.05 -4.66
N LYS A 116 -18.16 -4.02 -4.82
CA LYS A 116 -19.05 -3.45 -3.81
C LYS A 116 -19.17 -4.40 -2.62
N ILE A 117 -18.91 -3.90 -1.41
CA ILE A 117 -19.07 -4.65 -0.16
C ILE A 117 -20.50 -4.45 0.38
N ASN A 118 -20.94 -3.19 0.47
CA ASN A 118 -22.26 -2.80 0.93
C ASN A 118 -22.67 -1.42 0.38
N LYS A 119 -23.70 -0.78 0.95
CA LYS A 119 -24.16 0.55 0.50
C LYS A 119 -23.15 1.68 0.71
N ARG A 120 -22.21 1.53 1.64
CA ARG A 120 -21.22 2.55 1.99
C ARG A 120 -19.82 2.24 1.47
N PHE A 121 -19.40 1.00 1.50
CA PHE A 121 -18.03 0.57 1.24
C PHE A 121 -17.89 -0.23 -0.04
N SER A 122 -16.81 0.01 -0.74
CA SER A 122 -16.29 -0.81 -1.83
C SER A 122 -14.83 -1.16 -1.56
N GLU A 123 -14.27 -2.06 -2.33
CA GLU A 123 -12.85 -2.41 -2.30
C GLU A 123 -12.29 -2.46 -3.71
N ILE A 124 -11.07 -1.96 -3.91
CA ILE A 124 -10.26 -2.28 -5.08
C ILE A 124 -9.63 -3.65 -4.84
N VAL A 125 -9.76 -4.55 -5.80
CA VAL A 125 -9.26 -5.93 -5.71
C VAL A 125 -8.36 -6.21 -6.90
N PHE A 126 -7.19 -6.79 -6.64
CA PHE A 126 -6.28 -7.31 -7.66
C PHE A 126 -5.40 -8.42 -7.09
N ALA A 127 -4.82 -9.20 -7.98
CA ALA A 127 -3.83 -10.20 -7.65
C ALA A 127 -2.51 -9.89 -8.38
N PHE A 128 -1.39 -10.12 -7.70
CA PHE A 128 -0.08 -10.04 -8.32
C PHE A 128 0.16 -11.25 -9.24
N PRO A 129 0.64 -11.06 -10.48
CA PRO A 129 1.03 -12.15 -11.38
C PRO A 129 2.37 -12.77 -10.96
N ASP A 130 2.63 -13.99 -11.42
CA ASP A 130 3.94 -14.68 -11.35
C ASP A 130 4.57 -14.76 -9.96
N VAL A 131 3.76 -14.84 -8.90
CA VAL A 131 4.25 -14.88 -7.52
C VAL A 131 4.77 -16.26 -7.16
N LYS A 132 5.97 -16.31 -6.61
CA LYS A 132 6.65 -17.51 -6.09
C LYS A 132 7.40 -17.21 -4.79
N ALA A 133 7.87 -18.22 -4.10
CA ALA A 133 8.80 -18.03 -3.00
C ALA A 133 10.04 -17.25 -3.50
N GLY A 134 10.42 -16.20 -2.79
CA GLY A 134 11.47 -15.27 -3.17
C GLY A 134 10.99 -14.02 -3.92
N SER A 135 9.74 -13.96 -4.39
CA SER A 135 9.18 -12.76 -5.02
C SER A 135 9.14 -11.57 -4.07
N ILE A 136 9.27 -10.38 -4.65
CA ILE A 136 8.95 -9.11 -4.00
C ILE A 136 7.71 -8.55 -4.69
N LEU A 137 6.71 -8.20 -3.90
CA LEU A 137 5.47 -7.58 -4.33
C LEU A 137 5.51 -6.11 -3.96
N GLU A 138 5.21 -5.23 -4.90
CA GLU A 138 5.16 -3.81 -4.63
C GLU A 138 3.92 -3.17 -5.24
N TYR A 139 3.23 -2.33 -4.46
CA TYR A 139 2.13 -1.52 -4.96
C TYR A 139 2.10 -0.15 -4.31
N LYS A 140 1.51 0.80 -5.02
CA LYS A 140 1.24 2.16 -4.55
C LYS A 140 -0.09 2.63 -5.09
N TYR A 141 -0.73 3.55 -4.36
CA TYR A 141 -1.97 4.20 -4.77
C TYR A 141 -2.14 5.55 -4.08
N LYS A 142 -3.06 6.35 -4.59
CA LYS A 142 -3.60 7.53 -3.93
C LYS A 142 -5.02 7.28 -3.48
N ASP A 143 -5.39 7.88 -2.37
CA ASP A 143 -6.74 7.88 -1.82
C ASP A 143 -7.14 9.34 -1.58
N ASP A 144 -8.02 9.84 -2.41
CA ASP A 144 -8.55 11.19 -2.32
C ASP A 144 -9.83 11.16 -1.50
N ALA A 145 -9.86 11.84 -0.35
CA ALA A 145 -10.97 11.86 0.57
C ALA A 145 -11.56 13.26 0.75
N MET A 146 -12.87 13.37 0.59
CA MET A 146 -13.61 14.63 0.71
C MET A 146 -13.97 14.98 2.17
N SER A 147 -13.31 14.35 3.16
CA SER A 147 -13.54 14.61 4.58
C SER A 147 -12.38 14.09 5.41
N LEU A 148 -11.99 14.80 6.48
CA LEU A 148 -11.03 14.28 7.46
C LEU A 148 -11.56 13.04 8.21
N ALA A 149 -12.86 12.83 8.27
CA ALA A 149 -13.44 11.61 8.83
C ALA A 149 -13.05 10.34 8.05
N ALA A 150 -12.47 10.50 6.86
CA ALA A 150 -11.92 9.42 6.03
C ALA A 150 -10.42 9.18 6.26
N VAL A 151 -9.74 9.97 7.12
CA VAL A 151 -8.36 9.66 7.54
C VAL A 151 -8.39 8.30 8.25
N LYS A 152 -7.67 7.35 7.67
CA LYS A 152 -7.73 5.94 8.08
C LYS A 152 -6.86 5.68 9.29
N ASP A 153 -7.31 4.75 10.12
CA ASP A 153 -6.46 4.18 11.15
C ASP A 153 -5.20 3.57 10.53
N TRP A 154 -4.07 3.77 11.20
CA TRP A 154 -2.81 3.21 10.78
C TRP A 154 -2.35 2.11 11.72
N TYR A 155 -2.25 0.90 11.20
CA TYR A 155 -1.78 -0.25 11.96
C TYR A 155 -0.30 -0.50 11.66
N PHE A 156 0.56 -0.16 12.61
CA PHE A 156 2.01 -0.37 12.51
C PHE A 156 2.40 -1.84 12.54
N GLN A 157 1.58 -2.69 13.16
CA GLN A 157 1.75 -4.14 13.22
C GLN A 157 0.76 -4.82 12.26
N LYS A 158 1.19 -5.94 11.68
CA LYS A 158 0.41 -6.74 10.72
C LYS A 158 0.37 -8.20 11.17
N SER A 159 -0.31 -9.05 10.42
CA SER A 159 -0.29 -10.51 10.61
C SER A 159 1.07 -11.15 10.24
N ILE A 160 1.93 -10.42 9.54
CA ILE A 160 3.31 -10.79 9.20
C ILE A 160 4.26 -9.72 9.71
N PRO A 161 5.55 -10.06 9.94
CA PRO A 161 6.55 -9.11 10.40
C PRO A 161 6.65 -7.87 9.52
N VAL A 162 6.82 -6.70 10.14
CA VAL A 162 6.97 -5.41 9.46
C VAL A 162 8.34 -4.84 9.78
N ARG A 163 9.19 -4.65 8.76
CA ARG A 163 10.53 -4.07 8.92
C ARG A 163 10.50 -2.54 9.05
N LEU A 164 9.63 -1.89 8.28
CA LEU A 164 9.42 -0.44 8.33
C LEU A 164 7.94 -0.12 8.15
N SER A 165 7.39 0.61 9.12
CA SER A 165 6.06 1.22 9.00
C SER A 165 6.16 2.70 9.31
N ARG A 166 5.61 3.57 8.43
CA ARG A 166 5.68 5.01 8.58
C ARG A 166 4.39 5.67 8.10
N TYR A 167 3.85 6.54 8.94
CA TYR A 167 2.67 7.32 8.64
C TYR A 167 2.95 8.79 8.94
N ILE A 168 2.84 9.65 7.94
CA ILE A 168 3.10 11.09 8.04
C ILE A 168 1.79 11.83 7.78
N LEU A 169 1.43 12.71 8.69
CA LEU A 169 0.27 13.60 8.57
C LEU A 169 0.77 15.03 8.37
N ASN A 170 0.38 15.64 7.26
CA ASN A 170 0.67 17.03 6.93
C ASN A 170 -0.63 17.83 7.03
N PHE A 171 -0.67 18.78 7.95
CA PHE A 171 -1.79 19.70 8.13
C PHE A 171 -1.44 21.09 7.64
N PRO A 172 -2.40 21.85 7.07
CA PRO A 172 -2.18 23.25 6.74
C PRO A 172 -1.95 24.06 8.04
N PRO A 173 -1.11 25.10 8.00
CA PRO A 173 -0.76 25.91 9.17
C PRO A 173 -1.94 26.54 9.90
N GLU A 174 -3.04 26.76 9.17
CA GLU A 174 -4.28 27.37 9.68
C GLU A 174 -5.11 26.42 10.56
N LEU A 175 -4.80 25.11 10.55
CA LEU A 175 -5.47 24.14 11.40
C LEU A 175 -4.77 24.04 12.74
N ILE A 176 -5.39 24.61 13.78
CA ILE A 176 -4.97 24.41 15.15
C ILE A 176 -5.56 23.07 15.63
N ILE A 177 -4.68 22.09 15.84
CA ILE A 177 -5.06 20.81 16.43
C ILE A 177 -4.82 20.91 17.94
N SER A 178 -5.91 20.91 18.73
CA SER A 178 -5.82 20.70 20.17
C SER A 178 -5.86 19.21 20.46
N ALA A 179 -4.85 18.73 21.18
CA ALA A 179 -4.79 17.36 21.70
C ALA A 179 -5.54 17.23 23.02
#